data_559967bfd5022592c5ceffaabe975616
#
_entry.id   559967bfd5022592c5ceffaabe975616
#
_cell.length_a   1.000
_cell.length_b   1.000
_cell.length_c   1.000
_cell.angle_alpha   90.00
_cell.angle_beta   90.00
_cell.angle_gamma   90.00
#
_symmetry.space_group_name_H-M   'P 1'
#
loop_
_entity.id
_entity.type
_entity.pdbx_description
1 polymer ?
#
loop_
_entity_poly.entity_id
_entity_poly.type
_entity_poly.pdbx_seq_one_letter_code
_entity_poly.pdbx_strand_id
1 'polypeptide(L)'
;MPADYNILMYSHDTYGLGHIRRTMAIANHLQDANTNILILTGSPIAGRFAFPEQVDFVRIPGMIKKTNDEYRSLSIRIDATHALKIRTDIIKATAKTFRPDLFIVDKEPLGLKREVLPTLKWLKRNCSGTKNILGLRDILDESSVVCADWRKKGVYRYLDSLYDEIWVYGDQDIYDPIKQYKLPENIQHKVVFTGYISRNQIDKETGRKIRKQFRIFDDETFILVTTGGGGDGSEVLENYLDLHDKFPESLPFKSVVITGPFMPRKTREQLRKRARRYGIKLLPFHPHLEELMKAADLVISMGGYNTVCEILTQRTPALIIPRESPRQEQLIRAERMRARGLIDYIPWTQVTPTLLREKIVSLLSRSTTYIENMEGFSLSGLETMRKRLDVFKKEKSISGKT
;
A
#
# COMPACT_ATOMS: atom_id res chain seq x y z
N MET A 1 -6.59 31.99 -10.77
CA MET A 1 -6.52 31.55 -12.18
C MET A 1 -6.75 30.05 -12.20
N PRO A 2 -7.32 29.42 -13.25
CA PRO A 2 -7.39 27.97 -13.32
C PRO A 2 -5.99 27.38 -13.30
N ALA A 3 -5.84 26.22 -12.65
CA ALA A 3 -4.54 25.53 -12.58
C ALA A 3 -4.11 25.07 -13.98
N ASP A 4 -2.80 25.10 -14.23
CA ASP A 4 -2.23 24.83 -15.55
C ASP A 4 -2.12 23.34 -15.89
N TYR A 5 -2.26 22.48 -14.88
CA TYR A 5 -2.05 21.03 -15.02
C TYR A 5 -3.07 20.21 -14.25
N ASN A 6 -3.73 19.27 -14.92
CA ASN A 6 -4.78 18.43 -14.37
C ASN A 6 -4.30 16.96 -14.26
N ILE A 7 -4.33 16.41 -13.06
CA ILE A 7 -4.00 15.00 -12.79
C ILE A 7 -5.27 14.25 -12.40
N LEU A 8 -5.63 13.21 -13.14
CA LEU A 8 -6.66 12.25 -12.74
C LEU A 8 -6.00 11.00 -12.20
N MET A 9 -6.47 10.51 -11.05
CA MET A 9 -5.95 9.30 -10.44
C MET A 9 -7.07 8.29 -10.24
N TYR A 10 -6.88 7.05 -10.71
CA TYR A 10 -7.78 5.94 -10.41
C TYR A 10 -7.18 5.08 -9.30
N SER A 11 -7.85 5.04 -8.15
CA SER A 11 -7.52 4.18 -7.02
C SER A 11 -8.27 2.86 -7.10
N HIS A 12 -7.54 1.73 -7.18
CA HIS A 12 -8.12 0.39 -7.34
C HIS A 12 -8.67 -0.17 -6.03
N ASP A 13 -9.68 0.50 -5.45
CA ASP A 13 -10.27 0.14 -4.16
C ASP A 13 -11.32 -0.97 -4.31
N THR A 14 -10.94 -2.20 -3.95
CA THR A 14 -11.86 -3.34 -3.86
C THR A 14 -12.11 -3.79 -2.43
N TYR A 15 -11.09 -3.76 -1.59
CA TYR A 15 -11.14 -4.09 -0.16
C TYR A 15 -9.86 -3.60 0.54
N GLY A 16 -10.00 -3.01 1.72
CA GLY A 16 -8.87 -2.49 2.48
C GLY A 16 -8.57 -1.01 2.20
N LEU A 17 -7.60 -0.47 2.93
CA LEU A 17 -7.23 0.96 2.91
C LEU A 17 -5.97 1.24 2.08
N GLY A 18 -5.31 0.21 1.59
CA GLY A 18 -3.97 0.31 1.01
C GLY A 18 -3.91 1.16 -0.25
N HIS A 19 -4.92 1.03 -1.13
CA HIS A 19 -4.93 1.77 -2.40
C HIS A 19 -5.17 3.26 -2.17
N ILE A 20 -6.25 3.63 -1.46
CA ILE A 20 -6.57 5.04 -1.20
C ILE A 20 -5.45 5.73 -0.40
N ARG A 21 -4.86 5.09 0.63
CA ARG A 21 -3.74 5.66 1.40
C ARG A 21 -2.51 5.92 0.52
N ARG A 22 -2.20 5.03 -0.42
CA ARG A 22 -1.11 5.23 -1.36
C ARG A 22 -1.43 6.34 -2.36
N THR A 23 -2.62 6.33 -2.95
CA THR A 23 -3.07 7.36 -3.89
C THR A 23 -3.03 8.75 -3.24
N MET A 24 -3.50 8.87 -1.99
CA MET A 24 -3.43 10.10 -1.21
C MET A 24 -1.99 10.56 -0.97
N ALA A 25 -1.08 9.65 -0.60
CA ALA A 25 0.33 10.00 -0.40
C ALA A 25 0.98 10.54 -1.69
N ILE A 26 0.68 9.94 -2.84
CA ILE A 26 1.14 10.40 -4.14
C ILE A 26 0.50 11.77 -4.46
N ALA A 27 -0.82 11.91 -4.31
CA ALA A 27 -1.53 13.16 -4.57
C ALA A 27 -0.99 14.31 -3.71
N ASN A 28 -0.83 14.11 -2.40
CA ASN A 28 -0.28 15.11 -1.49
C ASN A 28 1.13 15.56 -1.86
N HIS A 29 1.93 14.69 -2.46
CA HIS A 29 3.28 15.03 -2.89
C HIS A 29 3.32 15.70 -4.27
N LEU A 30 2.41 15.31 -5.19
CA LEU A 30 2.36 15.84 -6.55
C LEU A 30 1.57 17.16 -6.67
N GLN A 31 0.77 17.53 -5.68
CA GLN A 31 0.01 18.77 -5.70
C GLN A 31 0.93 20.00 -5.55
N ASP A 32 0.56 21.08 -6.18
CA ASP A 32 1.11 22.44 -6.02
C ASP A 32 0.05 23.46 -6.47
N ALA A 33 0.33 24.75 -6.32
CA ALA A 33 -0.63 25.84 -6.62
C ALA A 33 -1.17 25.82 -8.06
N ASN A 34 -0.46 25.18 -9.01
CA ASN A 34 -0.82 25.12 -10.41
C ASN A 34 -1.26 23.72 -10.88
N THR A 35 -1.54 22.80 -9.93
CA THR A 35 -1.86 21.41 -10.25
C THR A 35 -3.14 20.97 -9.57
N ASN A 36 -4.21 20.74 -10.32
CA ASN A 36 -5.42 20.08 -9.82
C ASN A 36 -5.27 18.57 -9.82
N ILE A 37 -5.68 17.92 -8.76
CA ILE A 37 -5.69 16.45 -8.68
C ILE A 37 -7.09 15.96 -8.34
N LEU A 38 -7.66 15.13 -9.20
CA LEU A 38 -8.96 14.50 -8.97
C LEU A 38 -8.81 12.99 -8.82
N ILE A 39 -9.26 12.44 -7.68
CA ILE A 39 -9.11 11.02 -7.35
C ILE A 39 -10.44 10.28 -7.57
N LEU A 40 -10.45 9.27 -8.42
CA LEU A 40 -11.55 8.32 -8.58
C LEU A 40 -11.35 7.16 -7.61
N THR A 41 -12.26 6.96 -6.66
CA THR A 41 -12.10 5.95 -5.61
C THR A 41 -13.40 5.23 -5.28
N GLY A 42 -13.32 3.91 -5.09
CA GLY A 42 -14.41 3.10 -4.54
C GLY A 42 -14.39 2.98 -3.01
N SER A 43 -13.45 3.64 -2.34
CA SER A 43 -13.29 3.55 -0.89
C SER A 43 -14.48 4.17 -0.14
N PRO A 44 -15.12 3.45 0.81
CA PRO A 44 -16.24 4.00 1.57
C PRO A 44 -15.80 5.04 2.60
N ILE A 45 -14.51 5.16 2.87
CA ILE A 45 -13.95 6.06 3.88
C ILE A 45 -13.14 7.22 3.28
N ALA A 46 -13.14 7.40 1.96
CA ALA A 46 -12.40 8.48 1.31
C ALA A 46 -12.69 9.85 1.95
N GLY A 47 -13.95 10.16 2.23
CA GLY A 47 -14.36 11.41 2.89
C GLY A 47 -13.91 11.58 4.35
N ARG A 48 -13.19 10.63 4.94
CA ARG A 48 -12.58 10.76 6.28
C ARG A 48 -11.12 11.22 6.23
N PHE A 49 -10.52 11.28 5.05
CA PHE A 49 -9.18 11.84 4.88
C PHE A 49 -9.26 13.35 4.73
N ALA A 50 -8.26 14.05 5.27
CA ALA A 50 -8.05 15.46 4.96
C ALA A 50 -7.43 15.56 3.55
N PHE A 51 -8.09 16.31 2.67
CA PHE A 51 -7.58 16.60 1.35
C PHE A 51 -6.89 17.99 1.38
N PRO A 52 -5.68 18.12 0.83
CA PRO A 52 -5.05 19.44 0.69
C PRO A 52 -5.78 20.27 -0.38
N GLU A 53 -5.45 21.55 -0.46
CA GLU A 53 -5.95 22.41 -1.54
C GLU A 53 -5.63 21.79 -2.91
N GLN A 54 -6.47 22.04 -3.91
CA GLN A 54 -6.42 21.50 -5.28
C GLN A 54 -6.51 19.96 -5.40
N VAL A 55 -6.80 19.25 -4.32
CA VAL A 55 -7.05 17.80 -4.36
C VAL A 55 -8.49 17.50 -3.96
N ASP A 56 -9.24 16.83 -4.82
CA ASP A 56 -10.62 16.41 -4.55
C ASP A 56 -10.85 14.98 -5.04
N PHE A 57 -12.01 14.40 -4.76
CA PHE A 57 -12.30 13.02 -5.16
C PHE A 57 -13.73 12.82 -5.65
N VAL A 58 -13.88 11.88 -6.57
CA VAL A 58 -15.17 11.33 -7.00
C VAL A 58 -15.29 9.92 -6.45
N ARG A 59 -16.30 9.70 -5.61
CA ARG A 59 -16.59 8.36 -5.10
C ARG A 59 -17.43 7.57 -6.10
N ILE A 60 -16.88 6.49 -6.62
CA ILE A 60 -17.59 5.51 -7.42
C ILE A 60 -18.17 4.39 -6.53
N PRO A 61 -19.24 3.66 -6.93
CA PRO A 61 -19.80 2.57 -6.15
C PRO A 61 -18.73 1.56 -5.74
N GLY A 62 -18.64 1.27 -4.43
CA GLY A 62 -17.69 0.28 -3.92
C GLY A 62 -18.03 -1.13 -4.37
N MET A 63 -17.00 -1.96 -4.62
CA MET A 63 -17.15 -3.36 -4.98
C MET A 63 -16.41 -4.24 -3.98
N ILE A 64 -17.00 -5.36 -3.58
CA ILE A 64 -16.35 -6.39 -2.75
C ILE A 64 -16.12 -7.64 -3.58
N LYS A 65 -14.93 -8.21 -3.43
CA LYS A 65 -14.56 -9.50 -4.00
C LYS A 65 -15.07 -10.62 -3.08
N LYS A 66 -15.94 -11.52 -3.56
CA LYS A 66 -16.39 -12.71 -2.83
C LYS A 66 -15.45 -13.90 -3.05
N THR A 67 -15.14 -14.15 -4.32
CA THR A 67 -14.20 -15.19 -4.76
C THR A 67 -13.23 -14.58 -5.78
N ASN A 68 -12.32 -15.38 -6.34
CA ASN A 68 -11.36 -14.87 -7.33
C ASN A 68 -12.02 -14.24 -8.56
N ASP A 69 -13.23 -14.65 -8.91
CA ASP A 69 -13.93 -14.20 -10.11
C ASP A 69 -15.27 -13.50 -9.84
N GLU A 70 -15.79 -13.58 -8.61
CA GLU A 70 -17.08 -13.02 -8.25
C GLU A 70 -16.97 -11.73 -7.43
N TYR A 71 -17.66 -10.69 -7.91
CA TYR A 71 -17.77 -9.39 -7.23
C TYR A 71 -19.23 -9.08 -6.93
N ARG A 72 -19.48 -8.30 -5.89
CA ARG A 72 -20.78 -7.70 -5.60
C ARG A 72 -20.65 -6.23 -5.26
N SER A 73 -21.71 -5.46 -5.40
CA SER A 73 -21.78 -4.09 -4.88
C SER A 73 -21.60 -4.09 -3.36
N LEU A 74 -20.85 -3.11 -2.86
CA LEU A 74 -20.52 -2.99 -1.43
C LEU A 74 -21.75 -2.55 -0.61
N SER A 75 -22.49 -1.54 -1.08
CA SER A 75 -23.47 -0.82 -0.28
C SER A 75 -24.88 -0.86 -0.84
N ILE A 76 -25.01 -0.84 -2.16
CA ILE A 76 -26.33 -0.82 -2.83
C ILE A 76 -26.71 -2.19 -3.36
N ARG A 77 -28.01 -2.50 -3.37
CA ARG A 77 -28.52 -3.80 -3.79
C ARG A 77 -28.76 -3.83 -5.31
N ILE A 78 -27.71 -3.83 -6.10
CA ILE A 78 -27.74 -4.01 -7.55
C ILE A 78 -26.79 -5.15 -7.94
N ASP A 79 -27.02 -5.74 -9.10
CA ASP A 79 -26.12 -6.76 -9.62
C ASP A 79 -24.72 -6.18 -9.94
N ALA A 80 -23.73 -7.06 -9.98
CA ALA A 80 -22.33 -6.64 -10.16
C ALA A 80 -22.07 -6.02 -11.53
N THR A 81 -22.78 -6.48 -12.58
CA THR A 81 -22.61 -5.96 -13.94
C THR A 81 -23.14 -4.53 -14.04
N HIS A 82 -24.29 -4.26 -13.42
CA HIS A 82 -24.86 -2.93 -13.37
C HIS A 82 -23.97 -1.96 -12.56
N ALA A 83 -23.50 -2.40 -11.38
CA ALA A 83 -22.55 -1.62 -10.59
C ALA A 83 -21.27 -1.28 -11.37
N LEU A 84 -20.73 -2.26 -12.10
CA LEU A 84 -19.54 -2.09 -12.94
C LEU A 84 -19.80 -1.11 -14.10
N LYS A 85 -20.98 -1.17 -14.71
CA LYS A 85 -21.36 -0.22 -15.76
C LYS A 85 -21.40 1.22 -15.23
N ILE A 86 -22.08 1.44 -14.09
CA ILE A 86 -22.10 2.76 -13.43
C ILE A 86 -20.69 3.27 -13.16
N ARG A 87 -19.81 2.43 -12.60
CA ARG A 87 -18.40 2.80 -12.34
C ARG A 87 -17.69 3.20 -13.62
N THR A 88 -17.79 2.37 -14.67
CA THR A 88 -17.18 2.63 -15.98
C THR A 88 -17.64 3.95 -16.57
N ASP A 89 -18.94 4.24 -16.51
CA ASP A 89 -19.53 5.46 -17.07
C ASP A 89 -19.09 6.69 -16.28
N ILE A 90 -19.05 6.64 -14.93
CA ILE A 90 -18.56 7.73 -14.08
C ILE A 90 -17.08 8.01 -14.40
N ILE A 91 -16.22 6.98 -14.42
CA ILE A 91 -14.78 7.13 -14.73
C ILE A 91 -14.60 7.83 -16.08
N LYS A 92 -15.33 7.36 -17.10
CA LYS A 92 -15.22 7.91 -18.45
C LYS A 92 -15.78 9.34 -18.55
N ALA A 93 -16.93 9.63 -17.95
CA ALA A 93 -17.52 10.95 -17.92
C ALA A 93 -16.60 11.96 -17.22
N THR A 94 -16.06 11.58 -16.06
CA THR A 94 -15.11 12.43 -15.32
C THR A 94 -13.88 12.73 -16.16
N ALA A 95 -13.25 11.73 -16.78
CA ALA A 95 -12.09 11.95 -17.63
C ALA A 95 -12.38 12.83 -18.84
N LYS A 96 -13.56 12.69 -19.45
CA LYS A 96 -14.00 13.53 -20.59
C LYS A 96 -14.14 15.00 -20.22
N THR A 97 -14.72 15.29 -19.06
CA THR A 97 -14.99 16.65 -18.60
C THR A 97 -13.75 17.30 -17.99
N PHE A 98 -13.01 16.53 -17.17
CA PHE A 98 -11.82 17.02 -16.48
C PHE A 98 -10.62 17.20 -17.41
N ARG A 99 -10.56 16.46 -18.54
CA ARG A 99 -9.49 16.52 -19.54
C ARG A 99 -8.09 16.48 -18.90
N PRO A 100 -7.72 15.38 -18.28
CA PRO A 100 -6.45 15.31 -17.55
C PRO A 100 -5.25 15.41 -18.49
N ASP A 101 -4.21 16.10 -18.04
CA ASP A 101 -2.88 16.08 -18.68
C ASP A 101 -2.12 14.80 -18.29
N LEU A 102 -2.40 14.28 -17.09
CA LEU A 102 -1.82 13.05 -16.58
C LEU A 102 -2.93 12.16 -16.01
N PHE A 103 -3.00 10.90 -16.45
CA PHE A 103 -3.92 9.91 -15.89
C PHE A 103 -3.13 8.76 -15.27
N ILE A 104 -3.16 8.63 -13.93
CA ILE A 104 -2.47 7.59 -13.18
C ILE A 104 -3.46 6.50 -12.80
N VAL A 105 -3.23 5.27 -13.27
CA VAL A 105 -4.03 4.07 -12.97
C VAL A 105 -3.29 3.21 -11.95
N ASP A 106 -3.87 3.03 -10.76
CA ASP A 106 -3.23 2.27 -9.68
C ASP A 106 -3.40 0.76 -9.85
N LYS A 107 -2.31 0.02 -9.84
CA LYS A 107 -2.15 -1.43 -9.74
C LYS A 107 -2.69 -2.25 -10.92
N GLU A 108 -3.97 -2.16 -11.24
CA GLU A 108 -4.62 -3.02 -12.23
C GLU A 108 -4.67 -2.29 -13.59
N PRO A 109 -3.92 -2.75 -14.59
CA PRO A 109 -3.76 -2.01 -15.86
C PRO A 109 -5.06 -1.68 -16.60
N LEU A 110 -6.07 -2.50 -16.41
CA LEU A 110 -7.39 -2.29 -17.05
C LEU A 110 -8.47 -1.87 -16.05
N GLY A 111 -8.12 -1.71 -14.76
CA GLY A 111 -9.05 -1.50 -13.68
C GLY A 111 -9.84 -2.77 -13.32
N LEU A 112 -10.79 -2.65 -12.40
CA LEU A 112 -11.67 -3.74 -12.01
C LEU A 112 -12.50 -4.22 -13.22
N LYS A 113 -12.37 -5.50 -13.59
CA LYS A 113 -13.11 -6.07 -14.73
C LYS A 113 -13.08 -5.19 -16.00
N ARG A 114 -11.96 -4.51 -16.27
CA ARG A 114 -11.70 -3.62 -17.41
C ARG A 114 -12.44 -2.28 -17.39
N GLU A 115 -12.92 -1.81 -16.25
CA GLU A 115 -13.70 -0.57 -16.17
C GLU A 115 -12.93 0.70 -16.60
N VAL A 116 -11.60 0.69 -16.53
CA VAL A 116 -10.75 1.82 -16.95
C VAL A 116 -10.44 1.79 -18.45
N LEU A 117 -10.53 0.63 -19.08
CA LEU A 117 -10.16 0.45 -20.48
C LEU A 117 -10.90 1.36 -21.46
N PRO A 118 -12.24 1.61 -21.33
CA PRO A 118 -12.95 2.55 -22.21
C PRO A 118 -12.43 3.99 -22.09
N THR A 119 -12.01 4.39 -20.89
CA THR A 119 -11.43 5.72 -20.62
C THR A 119 -10.05 5.86 -21.24
N LEU A 120 -9.14 4.89 -21.04
CA LEU A 120 -7.81 4.88 -21.65
C LEU A 120 -7.89 4.97 -23.18
N LYS A 121 -8.78 4.18 -23.81
CA LYS A 121 -9.00 4.22 -25.25
C LYS A 121 -9.53 5.58 -25.72
N TRP A 122 -10.41 6.19 -24.93
CA TRP A 122 -10.96 7.49 -25.27
C TRP A 122 -9.90 8.60 -25.15
N LEU A 123 -9.12 8.62 -24.08
CA LEU A 123 -8.03 9.58 -23.88
C LEU A 123 -7.01 9.47 -25.00
N LYS A 124 -6.57 8.27 -25.37
CA LYS A 124 -5.59 8.08 -26.45
C LYS A 124 -6.07 8.58 -27.81
N ARG A 125 -7.39 8.55 -28.07
CA ARG A 125 -7.99 9.01 -29.35
C ARG A 125 -8.31 10.50 -29.37
N ASN A 126 -8.68 11.11 -28.23
CA ASN A 126 -9.28 12.43 -28.18
C ASN A 126 -8.45 13.46 -27.41
N CYS A 127 -7.44 13.02 -26.67
CA CYS A 127 -6.57 13.85 -25.83
C CYS A 127 -5.12 13.39 -26.02
N SER A 128 -4.54 13.64 -27.17
CA SER A 128 -3.19 13.16 -27.54
C SER A 128 -2.08 13.66 -26.61
N GLY A 129 -2.30 14.80 -25.93
CA GLY A 129 -1.38 15.34 -24.94
C GLY A 129 -1.46 14.67 -23.57
N THR A 130 -2.51 13.87 -23.28
CA THR A 130 -2.62 13.16 -22.00
C THR A 130 -1.58 12.05 -21.87
N LYS A 131 -0.78 12.08 -20.82
CA LYS A 131 0.11 10.97 -20.44
C LYS A 131 -0.65 9.96 -19.58
N ASN A 132 -0.72 8.71 -20.01
CA ASN A 132 -1.33 7.62 -19.26
C ASN A 132 -0.25 6.83 -18.53
N ILE A 133 -0.30 6.76 -17.21
CA ILE A 133 0.69 6.10 -16.35
C ILE A 133 0.05 4.94 -15.63
N LEU A 134 0.69 3.77 -15.68
CA LEU A 134 0.37 2.67 -14.78
C LEU A 134 1.22 2.79 -13.53
N GLY A 135 0.59 2.92 -12.36
CA GLY A 135 1.24 2.80 -11.07
C GLY A 135 1.26 1.34 -10.62
N LEU A 136 2.38 0.67 -10.76
CA LEU A 136 2.54 -0.74 -10.44
C LEU A 136 3.23 -0.90 -9.08
N ARG A 137 2.63 -1.69 -8.16
CA ARG A 137 3.35 -2.04 -6.92
C ARG A 137 4.58 -2.90 -7.24
N ASP A 138 5.53 -2.89 -6.33
CA ASP A 138 6.73 -3.72 -6.38
C ASP A 138 6.43 -5.17 -6.80
N ILE A 139 5.60 -5.86 -6.04
CA ILE A 139 5.22 -7.26 -6.24
C ILE A 139 3.70 -7.37 -6.27
N LEU A 140 3.14 -7.99 -7.30
CA LEU A 140 1.70 -8.22 -7.44
C LEU A 140 1.28 -9.58 -6.87
N ASP A 141 2.03 -10.62 -7.24
CA ASP A 141 1.86 -12.01 -6.84
C ASP A 141 3.04 -12.83 -7.37
N GLU A 142 2.98 -14.16 -7.25
CA GLU A 142 3.91 -15.07 -7.91
C GLU A 142 3.95 -14.81 -9.42
N SER A 143 5.16 -14.90 -10.00
CA SER A 143 5.43 -14.59 -11.41
C SER A 143 4.56 -15.38 -12.38
N SER A 144 4.41 -16.68 -12.15
CA SER A 144 3.60 -17.58 -13.00
C SER A 144 2.13 -17.16 -13.04
N VAL A 145 1.57 -16.80 -11.87
CA VAL A 145 0.18 -16.36 -11.69
C VAL A 145 -0.07 -15.05 -12.42
N VAL A 146 0.83 -14.05 -12.24
CA VAL A 146 0.71 -12.75 -12.90
C VAL A 146 0.84 -12.91 -14.42
N CYS A 147 1.82 -13.65 -14.91
CA CYS A 147 2.02 -13.88 -16.34
C CYS A 147 0.81 -14.55 -16.99
N ALA A 148 0.23 -15.57 -16.34
CA ALA A 148 -0.95 -16.27 -16.85
C ALA A 148 -2.17 -15.34 -16.90
N ASP A 149 -2.42 -14.57 -15.83
CA ASP A 149 -3.53 -13.61 -15.77
C ASP A 149 -3.38 -12.51 -16.84
N TRP A 150 -2.19 -11.94 -16.98
CA TRP A 150 -1.92 -10.89 -17.96
C TRP A 150 -2.04 -11.38 -19.40
N ARG A 151 -1.59 -12.61 -19.72
CA ARG A 151 -1.83 -13.21 -21.05
C ARG A 151 -3.31 -13.40 -21.31
N LYS A 152 -4.05 -14.03 -20.38
CA LYS A 152 -5.50 -14.25 -20.48
C LYS A 152 -6.28 -12.96 -20.72
N LYS A 153 -5.88 -11.87 -20.07
CA LYS A 153 -6.51 -10.54 -20.18
C LYS A 153 -5.99 -9.72 -21.36
N GLY A 154 -4.91 -10.14 -22.04
CA GLY A 154 -4.25 -9.38 -23.09
C GLY A 154 -3.61 -8.07 -22.59
N VAL A 155 -3.12 -8.06 -21.35
CA VAL A 155 -2.58 -6.86 -20.68
C VAL A 155 -1.39 -6.29 -21.43
N TYR A 156 -0.44 -7.13 -21.87
CA TYR A 156 0.78 -6.68 -22.57
C TYR A 156 0.47 -5.78 -23.77
N ARG A 157 -0.53 -6.14 -24.59
CA ARG A 157 -0.97 -5.32 -25.72
C ARG A 157 -1.45 -3.93 -25.29
N TYR A 158 -2.14 -3.84 -24.15
CA TYR A 158 -2.65 -2.57 -23.65
C TYR A 158 -1.57 -1.74 -22.95
N LEU A 159 -0.59 -2.37 -22.30
CA LEU A 159 0.61 -1.68 -21.79
C LEU A 159 1.38 -1.00 -22.92
N ASP A 160 1.53 -1.70 -24.03
CA ASP A 160 2.18 -1.14 -25.21
C ASP A 160 1.39 0.03 -25.84
N SER A 161 0.10 -0.17 -26.10
CA SER A 161 -0.69 0.76 -26.92
C SER A 161 -1.34 1.93 -26.16
N LEU A 162 -1.58 1.80 -24.85
CA LEU A 162 -2.37 2.76 -24.07
C LEU A 162 -1.61 3.48 -22.96
N TYR A 163 -0.45 2.96 -22.52
CA TYR A 163 0.35 3.56 -21.48
C TYR A 163 1.62 4.19 -22.03
N ASP A 164 1.95 5.35 -21.52
CA ASP A 164 3.17 6.08 -21.86
C ASP A 164 4.32 5.68 -20.95
N GLU A 165 4.06 5.48 -19.64
CA GLU A 165 5.02 4.94 -18.65
C GLU A 165 4.37 3.95 -17.70
N ILE A 166 5.22 3.12 -17.07
CA ILE A 166 4.88 2.19 -15.99
C ILE A 166 5.75 2.54 -14.80
N TRP A 167 5.17 3.19 -13.79
CA TRP A 167 5.85 3.55 -12.56
C TRP A 167 5.82 2.39 -11.58
N VAL A 168 6.95 1.73 -11.42
CA VAL A 168 7.10 0.67 -10.44
C VAL A 168 7.42 1.28 -9.08
N TYR A 169 6.50 1.15 -8.14
CA TYR A 169 6.64 1.62 -6.76
C TYR A 169 7.55 0.67 -5.96
N GLY A 170 8.79 0.53 -6.37
CA GLY A 170 9.76 -0.39 -5.83
C GLY A 170 11.13 -0.17 -6.44
N ASP A 171 12.09 -0.94 -5.94
CA ASP A 171 13.46 -0.94 -6.38
C ASP A 171 13.73 -2.18 -7.25
N GLN A 172 14.42 -2.01 -8.37
CA GLN A 172 14.75 -3.09 -9.30
C GLN A 172 15.60 -4.18 -8.64
N ASP A 173 16.47 -3.79 -7.73
CA ASP A 173 17.35 -4.71 -7.00
C ASP A 173 16.61 -5.55 -5.96
N ILE A 174 15.43 -5.10 -5.50
CA ILE A 174 14.54 -5.87 -4.64
C ILE A 174 13.70 -6.84 -5.46
N TYR A 175 13.04 -6.32 -6.50
CA TYR A 175 12.19 -7.12 -7.37
C TYR A 175 12.06 -6.48 -8.75
N ASP A 176 12.45 -7.22 -9.76
CA ASP A 176 12.43 -6.76 -11.16
C ASP A 176 11.20 -7.29 -11.91
N PRO A 177 10.10 -6.55 -12.00
CA PRO A 177 8.91 -6.96 -12.74
C PRO A 177 9.14 -7.08 -14.25
N ILE A 178 10.18 -6.47 -14.82
CA ILE A 178 10.53 -6.64 -16.23
C ILE A 178 10.82 -8.09 -16.49
N LYS A 179 11.73 -8.68 -15.67
CA LYS A 179 12.12 -10.10 -15.77
C LYS A 179 11.03 -11.03 -15.27
N GLN A 180 10.49 -10.73 -14.10
CA GLN A 180 9.54 -11.61 -13.41
C GLN A 180 8.21 -11.74 -14.17
N TYR A 181 7.68 -10.64 -14.71
CA TYR A 181 6.42 -10.67 -15.46
C TYR A 181 6.64 -10.76 -16.97
N LYS A 182 7.89 -11.06 -17.40
CA LYS A 182 8.28 -11.28 -18.81
C LYS A 182 7.77 -10.17 -19.73
N LEU A 183 8.05 -8.91 -19.36
CA LEU A 183 7.65 -7.76 -20.18
C LEU A 183 8.33 -7.81 -21.55
N PRO A 184 7.59 -7.74 -22.68
CA PRO A 184 8.16 -7.64 -24.01
C PRO A 184 9.07 -6.40 -24.16
N GLU A 185 10.09 -6.50 -25.02
CA GLU A 185 11.09 -5.44 -25.24
C GLU A 185 10.47 -4.07 -25.56
N ASN A 186 9.42 -4.06 -26.39
CA ASN A 186 8.68 -2.85 -26.75
C ASN A 186 7.94 -2.18 -25.59
N ILE A 187 7.91 -2.81 -24.41
CA ILE A 187 7.30 -2.24 -23.19
C ILE A 187 8.38 -1.88 -22.16
N GLN A 188 9.53 -2.57 -22.16
CA GLN A 188 10.56 -2.41 -21.12
C GLN A 188 11.05 -0.97 -20.98
N HIS A 189 11.20 -0.24 -22.10
CA HIS A 189 11.63 1.17 -22.09
C HIS A 189 10.63 2.13 -21.42
N LYS A 190 9.38 1.70 -21.20
CA LYS A 190 8.36 2.49 -20.49
C LYS A 190 8.44 2.33 -18.97
N VAL A 191 9.22 1.36 -18.47
CA VAL A 191 9.31 1.07 -17.04
C VAL A 191 10.23 2.07 -16.36
N VAL A 192 9.70 2.74 -15.34
CA VAL A 192 10.42 3.65 -14.47
C VAL A 192 10.34 3.09 -13.04
N PHE A 193 11.46 2.64 -12.51
CA PHE A 193 11.57 2.29 -11.09
C PHE A 193 11.58 3.59 -10.29
N THR A 194 10.48 3.90 -9.63
CA THR A 194 10.39 5.14 -8.84
C THR A 194 11.07 5.01 -7.49
N GLY A 195 11.19 3.81 -6.98
CA GLY A 195 11.55 3.53 -5.59
C GLY A 195 10.31 3.34 -4.71
N TYR A 196 10.54 2.92 -3.47
CA TYR A 196 9.47 2.76 -2.49
C TYR A 196 8.90 4.10 -2.06
N ILE A 197 7.57 4.13 -1.82
CA ILE A 197 6.86 5.36 -1.44
C ILE A 197 7.10 5.64 0.04
N SER A 198 7.88 6.68 0.33
CA SER A 198 8.09 7.16 1.68
C SER A 198 6.80 7.64 2.34
N ARG A 199 6.81 7.72 3.65
CA ARG A 199 5.76 8.31 4.48
C ARG A 199 6.34 9.49 5.26
N ASN A 200 5.50 10.17 6.02
CA ASN A 200 6.00 11.20 6.91
C ASN A 200 6.92 10.57 7.95
N GLN A 201 8.16 11.05 8.01
CA GLN A 201 9.08 10.63 9.05
C GLN A 201 8.70 11.33 10.36
N ILE A 202 8.51 10.53 11.40
CA ILE A 202 8.14 11.02 12.73
C ILE A 202 9.42 11.32 13.52
N ASP A 203 9.44 12.44 14.22
CA ASP A 203 10.56 12.81 15.09
C ASP A 203 10.58 11.98 16.39
N LYS A 204 11.75 12.00 17.06
CA LYS A 204 11.98 11.25 18.29
C LYS A 204 11.09 11.75 19.45
N GLU A 205 10.79 13.05 19.49
CA GLU A 205 9.97 13.63 20.56
C GLU A 205 8.52 13.14 20.51
N THR A 206 7.93 13.10 19.30
CA THR A 206 6.61 12.51 19.07
C THR A 206 6.60 11.04 19.49
N GLY A 207 7.63 10.26 19.15
CA GLY A 207 7.77 8.86 19.62
C GLY A 207 7.76 8.76 21.15
N ARG A 208 8.48 9.63 21.86
CA ARG A 208 8.46 9.69 23.34
C ARG A 208 7.08 10.06 23.90
N LYS A 209 6.38 11.01 23.27
CA LYS A 209 5.00 11.38 23.67
C LYS A 209 4.06 10.19 23.56
N ILE A 210 4.18 9.39 22.49
CA ILE A 210 3.41 8.15 22.30
C ILE A 210 3.74 7.15 23.40
N ARG A 211 5.03 6.91 23.73
CA ARG A 211 5.40 6.00 24.83
C ARG A 211 4.73 6.42 26.14
N LYS A 212 4.78 7.71 26.51
CA LYS A 212 4.11 8.26 27.71
C LYS A 212 2.59 8.05 27.66
N GLN A 213 1.94 8.30 26.54
CA GLN A 213 0.49 8.07 26.36
C GLN A 213 0.09 6.62 26.61
N PHE A 214 0.96 5.68 26.24
CA PHE A 214 0.73 4.26 26.43
C PHE A 214 1.30 3.71 27.75
N ARG A 215 1.89 4.58 28.61
CA ARG A 215 2.54 4.25 29.88
C ARG A 215 3.68 3.24 29.70
N ILE A 216 4.53 3.51 28.69
CA ILE A 216 5.74 2.75 28.38
C ILE A 216 6.92 3.63 28.75
N PHE A 217 7.74 3.19 29.71
CA PHE A 217 8.93 3.94 30.16
C PHE A 217 10.09 3.78 29.16
N ASP A 218 11.09 4.68 29.26
CA ASP A 218 12.20 4.71 28.31
C ASP A 218 13.12 3.48 28.40
N ASP A 219 13.18 2.82 29.54
CA ASP A 219 13.92 1.58 29.81
C ASP A 219 13.13 0.30 29.46
N GLU A 220 11.84 0.41 29.14
CA GLU A 220 11.00 -0.73 28.77
C GLU A 220 11.05 -0.95 27.25
N THR A 221 11.21 -2.20 26.83
CA THR A 221 11.06 -2.58 25.43
C THR A 221 9.60 -2.50 24.97
N PHE A 222 9.34 -1.83 23.86
CA PHE A 222 8.01 -1.68 23.28
C PHE A 222 7.87 -2.42 21.95
N ILE A 223 6.93 -3.37 21.89
CA ILE A 223 6.58 -4.10 20.67
C ILE A 223 5.21 -3.64 20.15
N LEU A 224 5.18 -3.17 18.91
CA LEU A 224 3.94 -2.89 18.20
C LEU A 224 3.57 -4.09 17.32
N VAL A 225 2.35 -4.62 17.48
CA VAL A 225 1.82 -5.68 16.61
C VAL A 225 0.68 -5.13 15.76
N THR A 226 0.76 -5.26 14.43
CA THR A 226 -0.29 -4.75 13.54
C THR A 226 -0.53 -5.67 12.34
N THR A 227 -1.80 -5.93 12.04
CA THR A 227 -2.22 -6.74 10.88
C THR A 227 -2.72 -5.90 9.71
N GLY A 228 -2.43 -4.58 9.72
CA GLY A 228 -2.86 -3.66 8.68
C GLY A 228 -4.39 -3.51 8.62
N GLY A 229 -5.05 -3.96 7.56
CA GLY A 229 -6.51 -3.90 7.44
C GLY A 229 -7.27 -4.81 8.40
N GLY A 230 -6.66 -5.92 8.81
CA GLY A 230 -7.18 -6.86 9.81
C GLY A 230 -8.17 -7.90 9.31
N GLY A 231 -8.46 -7.94 8.00
CA GLY A 231 -9.44 -8.90 7.46
C GLY A 231 -8.98 -10.35 7.52
N ASP A 232 -7.69 -10.59 7.48
CA ASP A 232 -7.03 -11.89 7.42
C ASP A 232 -5.93 -12.09 8.49
N GLY A 233 -5.82 -11.18 9.45
CA GLY A 233 -4.70 -11.15 10.40
C GLY A 233 -4.98 -11.72 11.79
N SER A 234 -6.13 -12.37 12.04
CA SER A 234 -6.48 -12.88 13.38
C SER A 234 -5.47 -13.90 13.90
N GLU A 235 -5.03 -14.83 13.05
CA GLU A 235 -4.11 -15.89 13.38
C GLU A 235 -2.73 -15.36 13.81
N VAL A 236 -2.24 -14.28 13.19
CA VAL A 236 -0.99 -13.62 13.64
C VAL A 236 -1.12 -13.12 15.07
N LEU A 237 -2.28 -12.54 15.41
CA LEU A 237 -2.54 -12.05 16.76
C LEU A 237 -2.75 -13.19 17.77
N GLU A 238 -3.38 -14.29 17.34
CA GLU A 238 -3.53 -15.50 18.15
C GLU A 238 -2.16 -16.08 18.48
N ASN A 239 -1.30 -16.30 17.50
CA ASN A 239 0.07 -16.76 17.68
C ASN A 239 0.89 -15.83 18.60
N TYR A 240 0.69 -14.51 18.48
CA TYR A 240 1.34 -13.56 19.38
C TYR A 240 0.85 -13.68 20.82
N LEU A 241 -0.44 -13.93 21.04
CA LEU A 241 -0.99 -14.16 22.37
C LEU A 241 -0.61 -15.55 22.91
N ASP A 242 -0.45 -16.57 22.04
CA ASP A 242 0.07 -17.90 22.43
C ASP A 242 1.50 -17.81 22.97
N LEU A 243 2.30 -16.85 22.49
CA LEU A 243 3.61 -16.55 23.06
C LEU A 243 3.51 -16.17 24.55
N HIS A 244 2.54 -15.32 24.91
CA HIS A 244 2.32 -14.90 26.29
C HIS A 244 1.71 -16.01 27.16
N ASP A 245 0.84 -16.87 26.60
CA ASP A 245 0.32 -18.03 27.31
C ASP A 245 1.44 -19.04 27.65
N LYS A 246 2.39 -19.24 26.72
CA LYS A 246 3.50 -20.18 26.90
C LYS A 246 4.61 -19.66 27.82
N PHE A 247 4.84 -18.34 27.84
CA PHE A 247 5.92 -17.72 28.61
C PHE A 247 5.39 -16.58 29.50
N PRO A 248 4.53 -16.87 30.47
CA PRO A 248 3.79 -15.85 31.22
C PRO A 248 4.69 -14.94 32.09
N GLU A 249 5.86 -15.43 32.54
CA GLU A 249 6.73 -14.70 33.48
C GLU A 249 8.01 -14.14 32.85
N SER A 250 8.25 -14.37 31.54
CA SER A 250 9.57 -14.18 30.95
C SER A 250 9.64 -13.24 29.72
N LEU A 251 8.64 -12.41 29.52
CA LEU A 251 8.62 -11.49 28.38
C LEU A 251 8.86 -10.05 28.88
N PRO A 252 10.12 -9.54 28.82
CA PRO A 252 10.47 -8.23 29.37
C PRO A 252 10.12 -7.10 28.40
N PHE A 253 8.87 -7.10 27.84
CA PHE A 253 8.43 -6.07 26.93
C PHE A 253 6.94 -5.73 27.08
N LYS A 254 6.62 -4.48 26.81
CA LYS A 254 5.25 -3.97 26.69
C LYS A 254 4.77 -4.11 25.27
N SER A 255 3.46 -4.26 25.09
CA SER A 255 2.89 -4.44 23.77
C SER A 255 1.63 -3.63 23.55
N VAL A 256 1.53 -3.08 22.31
CA VAL A 256 0.30 -2.51 21.77
C VAL A 256 -0.07 -3.28 20.50
N VAL A 257 -1.33 -3.71 20.42
CA VAL A 257 -1.84 -4.48 19.29
C VAL A 257 -2.87 -3.65 18.53
N ILE A 258 -2.68 -3.49 17.23
CA ILE A 258 -3.64 -2.85 16.32
C ILE A 258 -4.23 -3.91 15.40
N THR A 259 -5.50 -4.26 15.61
CA THR A 259 -6.14 -5.36 14.88
C THR A 259 -6.52 -5.02 13.44
N GLY A 260 -6.60 -3.73 13.11
CA GLY A 260 -7.18 -3.26 11.86
C GLY A 260 -8.71 -3.12 11.91
N PRO A 261 -9.26 -2.18 11.11
CA PRO A 261 -10.69 -1.83 11.16
C PRO A 261 -11.61 -2.93 10.60
N PHE A 262 -11.10 -3.82 9.75
CA PHE A 262 -11.91 -4.86 9.09
C PHE A 262 -11.94 -6.19 9.84
N MET A 263 -11.25 -6.32 10.97
CA MET A 263 -11.34 -7.51 11.80
C MET A 263 -12.77 -7.67 12.34
N PRO A 264 -13.40 -8.87 12.23
CA PRO A 264 -14.73 -9.11 12.76
C PRO A 264 -14.83 -8.78 14.24
N ARG A 265 -15.93 -8.12 14.63
CA ARG A 265 -16.12 -7.63 16.01
C ARG A 265 -16.00 -8.77 17.04
N LYS A 266 -16.60 -9.93 16.77
CA LYS A 266 -16.56 -11.10 17.66
C LYS A 266 -15.11 -11.57 17.89
N THR A 267 -14.33 -11.74 16.84
CA THR A 267 -12.91 -12.11 16.91
C THR A 267 -12.10 -11.08 17.69
N ARG A 268 -12.31 -9.79 17.43
CA ARG A 268 -11.63 -8.71 18.14
C ARG A 268 -11.95 -8.68 19.63
N GLU A 269 -13.19 -8.94 20.02
CA GLU A 269 -13.59 -9.01 21.43
C GLU A 269 -12.95 -10.21 22.16
N GLN A 270 -12.84 -11.36 21.50
CA GLN A 270 -12.15 -12.54 22.02
C GLN A 270 -10.65 -12.26 22.23
N LEU A 271 -9.97 -11.73 21.21
CA LEU A 271 -8.55 -11.35 21.32
C LEU A 271 -8.33 -10.29 22.41
N ARG A 272 -9.21 -9.29 22.52
CA ARG A 272 -9.12 -8.25 23.56
C ARG A 272 -9.24 -8.82 24.97
N LYS A 273 -10.17 -9.76 25.18
CA LYS A 273 -10.33 -10.43 26.48
C LYS A 273 -9.07 -11.20 26.88
N ARG A 274 -8.44 -11.87 25.91
CA ARG A 274 -7.20 -12.61 26.11
C ARG A 274 -6.02 -11.66 26.36
N ALA A 275 -5.84 -10.63 25.53
CA ALA A 275 -4.77 -9.64 25.62
C ALA A 275 -4.73 -8.91 26.97
N ARG A 276 -5.90 -8.61 27.57
CA ARG A 276 -6.01 -7.98 28.90
C ARG A 276 -5.34 -8.78 30.02
N ARG A 277 -5.27 -10.11 29.92
CA ARG A 277 -4.62 -10.97 30.94
C ARG A 277 -3.13 -10.66 31.07
N TYR A 278 -2.52 -10.14 29.99
CA TYR A 278 -1.09 -9.84 29.89
C TYR A 278 -0.80 -8.34 29.89
N GLY A 279 -1.78 -7.50 30.24
CA GLY A 279 -1.62 -6.04 30.19
C GLY A 279 -1.47 -5.46 28.77
N ILE A 280 -1.72 -6.25 27.72
CA ILE A 280 -1.59 -5.82 26.33
C ILE A 280 -2.77 -4.93 25.95
N LYS A 281 -2.47 -3.73 25.44
CA LYS A 281 -3.47 -2.79 24.95
C LYS A 281 -3.84 -3.13 23.50
N LEU A 282 -5.08 -3.58 23.27
CA LEU A 282 -5.59 -3.94 21.96
C LEU A 282 -6.58 -2.91 21.45
N LEU A 283 -6.26 -2.29 20.30
CA LEU A 283 -7.05 -1.27 19.66
C LEU A 283 -7.50 -1.71 18.25
N PRO A 284 -8.68 -1.31 17.79
CA PRO A 284 -9.15 -1.62 16.43
C PRO A 284 -8.40 -0.84 15.35
N PHE A 285 -7.98 0.38 15.68
CA PHE A 285 -7.38 1.33 14.74
C PHE A 285 -6.63 2.42 15.53
N HIS A 286 -5.56 2.95 14.93
CA HIS A 286 -4.90 4.17 15.37
C HIS A 286 -4.75 5.11 14.17
N PRO A 287 -5.14 6.39 14.26
CA PRO A 287 -5.10 7.32 13.13
C PRO A 287 -3.68 7.58 12.63
N HIS A 288 -2.72 7.60 13.55
CA HIS A 288 -1.31 7.85 13.32
C HIS A 288 -0.49 6.60 13.68
N LEU A 289 -0.62 5.54 12.87
CA LEU A 289 0.09 4.27 13.12
C LEU A 289 1.61 4.44 13.01
N GLU A 290 2.05 5.35 12.16
CA GLU A 290 3.46 5.73 11.97
C GLU A 290 4.12 6.29 13.26
N GLU A 291 3.36 6.99 14.10
CA GLU A 291 3.85 7.46 15.41
C GLU A 291 4.08 6.29 16.38
N LEU A 292 3.17 5.31 16.38
CA LEU A 292 3.35 4.07 17.15
C LEU A 292 4.55 3.26 16.64
N MET A 293 4.76 3.18 15.32
CA MET A 293 5.92 2.50 14.74
C MET A 293 7.21 3.19 15.18
N LYS A 294 7.25 4.54 15.15
CA LYS A 294 8.41 5.32 15.61
C LYS A 294 8.71 5.14 17.09
N ALA A 295 7.68 4.96 17.90
CA ALA A 295 7.80 4.75 19.33
C ALA A 295 8.26 3.33 19.72
N ALA A 296 8.05 2.35 18.83
CA ALA A 296 8.33 0.95 19.06
C ALA A 296 9.80 0.59 18.83
N ASP A 297 10.31 -0.35 19.62
CA ASP A 297 11.63 -0.95 19.42
C ASP A 297 11.59 -2.10 18.40
N LEU A 298 10.39 -2.69 18.22
CA LEU A 298 10.13 -3.74 17.22
C LEU A 298 8.69 -3.66 16.72
N VAL A 299 8.51 -3.81 15.42
CA VAL A 299 7.19 -3.97 14.80
C VAL A 299 7.00 -5.42 14.34
N ILE A 300 5.88 -6.03 14.72
CA ILE A 300 5.45 -7.33 14.16
C ILE A 300 4.26 -7.06 13.24
N SER A 301 4.36 -7.50 11.98
CA SER A 301 3.29 -7.26 11.00
C SER A 301 3.23 -8.32 9.91
N MET A 302 2.19 -8.22 9.04
CA MET A 302 2.03 -9.12 7.89
C MET A 302 2.81 -8.68 6.64
N GLY A 303 3.47 -7.51 6.64
CA GLY A 303 4.30 -7.08 5.52
C GLY A 303 3.55 -6.62 4.26
N GLY A 304 2.34 -6.09 4.40
CA GLY A 304 1.68 -5.39 3.30
C GLY A 304 2.51 -4.21 2.81
N TYR A 305 2.45 -3.87 1.51
CA TYR A 305 3.26 -2.83 0.88
C TYR A 305 3.34 -1.53 1.70
N ASN A 306 2.19 -0.96 2.09
CA ASN A 306 2.20 0.30 2.84
C ASN A 306 2.85 0.17 4.22
N THR A 307 2.60 -0.94 4.91
CA THR A 307 3.18 -1.20 6.24
C THR A 307 4.68 -1.33 6.15
N VAL A 308 5.21 -2.01 5.12
CA VAL A 308 6.65 -2.08 4.88
C VAL A 308 7.23 -0.69 4.58
N CYS A 309 6.57 0.12 3.74
CA CYS A 309 6.98 1.50 3.50
C CYS A 309 6.99 2.35 4.80
N GLU A 310 5.99 2.17 5.67
CA GLU A 310 5.92 2.84 6.97
C GLU A 310 7.07 2.41 7.89
N ILE A 311 7.33 1.11 8.00
CA ILE A 311 8.44 0.52 8.78
C ILE A 311 9.78 1.10 8.30
N LEU A 312 10.05 1.04 7.00
CA LEU A 312 11.29 1.54 6.42
C LEU A 312 11.45 3.06 6.63
N THR A 313 10.35 3.83 6.52
CA THR A 313 10.38 5.29 6.76
C THR A 313 10.71 5.62 8.22
N GLN A 314 10.13 4.88 9.17
CA GLN A 314 10.39 5.10 10.60
C GLN A 314 11.71 4.46 11.06
N ARG A 315 12.33 3.61 10.22
CA ARG A 315 13.56 2.85 10.51
C ARG A 315 13.41 2.01 11.78
N THR A 316 12.29 1.34 11.92
CA THR A 316 12.01 0.49 13.08
C THR A 316 12.24 -0.97 12.73
N PRO A 317 13.06 -1.71 13.50
CA PRO A 317 13.25 -3.15 13.30
C PRO A 317 11.90 -3.88 13.18
N ALA A 318 11.81 -4.85 12.28
CA ALA A 318 10.53 -5.51 12.03
C ALA A 318 10.65 -7.02 11.83
N LEU A 319 9.70 -7.75 12.42
CA LEU A 319 9.44 -9.15 12.18
C LEU A 319 8.17 -9.29 11.35
N ILE A 320 8.30 -9.85 10.17
CA ILE A 320 7.17 -10.03 9.26
C ILE A 320 6.66 -11.48 9.35
N ILE A 321 5.35 -11.63 9.52
CA ILE A 321 4.64 -12.90 9.41
C ILE A 321 3.75 -12.78 8.17
N PRO A 322 4.30 -13.09 6.97
CA PRO A 322 3.63 -12.79 5.72
C PRO A 322 2.50 -13.76 5.43
N ARG A 323 1.38 -13.26 4.92
CA ARG A 323 0.34 -14.12 4.34
C ARG A 323 0.88 -14.81 3.09
N GLU A 324 0.58 -16.10 2.95
CA GLU A 324 0.98 -16.95 1.82
C GLU A 324 -0.17 -17.27 0.87
N SER A 325 -1.42 -17.17 1.33
CA SER A 325 -2.63 -17.44 0.54
C SER A 325 -3.65 -16.31 0.74
N PRO A 326 -4.44 -15.94 -0.28
CA PRO A 326 -4.49 -16.46 -1.67
C PRO A 326 -3.44 -15.84 -2.62
N ARG A 327 -2.56 -14.96 -2.13
CA ARG A 327 -1.48 -14.31 -2.90
C ARG A 327 -0.19 -14.35 -2.11
N GLN A 328 0.92 -14.51 -2.81
CA GLN A 328 2.24 -14.63 -2.21
C GLN A 328 3.04 -13.32 -2.16
N GLU A 329 2.44 -12.20 -2.56
CA GLU A 329 3.16 -10.92 -2.63
C GLU A 329 3.81 -10.49 -1.31
N GLN A 330 3.23 -10.88 -0.15
CA GLN A 330 3.79 -10.55 1.16
C GLN A 330 4.99 -11.43 1.49
N LEU A 331 4.91 -12.73 1.21
CA LEU A 331 6.00 -13.68 1.41
C LEU A 331 7.20 -13.31 0.53
N ILE A 332 6.98 -13.14 -0.77
CA ILE A 332 8.04 -12.77 -1.72
C ILE A 332 8.72 -11.46 -1.28
N ARG A 333 7.95 -10.46 -0.85
CA ARG A 333 8.49 -9.20 -0.34
C ARG A 333 9.32 -9.42 0.92
N ALA A 334 8.83 -10.18 1.87
CA ALA A 334 9.53 -10.47 3.11
C ALA A 334 10.88 -11.16 2.85
N GLU A 335 10.91 -12.15 1.95
CA GLU A 335 12.12 -12.83 1.53
C GLU A 335 13.16 -11.87 0.91
N ARG A 336 12.71 -11.03 -0.02
CA ARG A 336 13.58 -10.06 -0.70
C ARG A 336 14.13 -9.00 0.25
N MET A 337 13.28 -8.46 1.13
CA MET A 337 13.68 -7.47 2.14
C MET A 337 14.63 -8.07 3.18
N ARG A 338 14.41 -9.31 3.60
CA ARG A 338 15.33 -10.03 4.48
C ARG A 338 16.70 -10.25 3.84
N ALA A 339 16.74 -10.62 2.56
CA ALA A 339 18.00 -10.79 1.84
C ALA A 339 18.86 -9.51 1.81
N ARG A 340 18.25 -8.34 1.97
CA ARG A 340 18.89 -7.02 2.11
C ARG A 340 19.13 -6.60 3.56
N GLY A 341 18.79 -7.44 4.54
CA GLY A 341 18.94 -7.12 5.96
C GLY A 341 18.03 -6.01 6.46
N LEU A 342 16.93 -5.71 5.74
CA LEU A 342 16.00 -4.63 6.10
C LEU A 342 14.96 -5.06 7.13
N ILE A 343 14.59 -6.33 7.14
CA ILE A 343 13.62 -6.94 8.05
C ILE A 343 14.02 -8.39 8.32
N ASP A 344 13.38 -9.04 9.32
CA ASP A 344 13.35 -10.51 9.38
C ASP A 344 11.90 -11.02 9.23
N TYR A 345 11.72 -12.32 8.94
CA TYR A 345 10.39 -12.89 8.79
C TYR A 345 10.32 -14.34 9.29
N ILE A 346 9.09 -14.79 9.58
CA ILE A 346 8.74 -16.18 9.80
C ILE A 346 7.65 -16.53 8.80
N PRO A 347 7.83 -17.59 7.97
CA PRO A 347 6.74 -18.11 7.13
C PRO A 347 5.51 -18.42 7.97
N TRP A 348 4.32 -18.14 7.45
CA TRP A 348 3.05 -18.29 8.17
C TRP A 348 2.89 -19.68 8.81
N THR A 349 3.21 -20.71 8.06
CA THR A 349 3.09 -22.13 8.47
C THR A 349 4.13 -22.57 9.50
N GLN A 350 5.16 -21.76 9.75
CA GLN A 350 6.25 -22.07 10.69
C GLN A 350 6.15 -21.31 12.02
N VAL A 351 5.13 -20.47 12.18
CA VAL A 351 4.98 -19.66 13.39
C VAL A 351 4.69 -20.55 14.60
N THR A 352 5.57 -20.48 15.58
CA THR A 352 5.38 -21.10 16.90
C THR A 352 5.76 -20.09 17.98
N PRO A 353 5.20 -20.20 19.20
CA PRO A 353 5.57 -19.32 20.31
C PRO A 353 7.07 -19.30 20.60
N THR A 354 7.74 -20.44 20.51
CA THR A 354 9.20 -20.55 20.72
C THR A 354 9.98 -19.80 19.65
N LEU A 355 9.71 -20.08 18.36
CA LEU A 355 10.38 -19.41 17.25
C LEU A 355 10.11 -17.92 17.25
N LEU A 356 8.87 -17.51 17.58
CA LEU A 356 8.50 -16.10 17.69
C LEU A 356 9.33 -15.40 18.77
N ARG A 357 9.48 -16.00 19.96
CA ARG A 357 10.34 -15.48 21.03
C ARG A 357 11.80 -15.35 20.59
N GLU A 358 12.37 -16.41 20.00
CA GLU A 358 13.75 -16.42 19.51
C GLU A 358 14.00 -15.29 18.50
N LYS A 359 13.09 -15.12 17.56
CA LYS A 359 13.18 -14.05 16.54
C LYS A 359 13.06 -12.66 17.15
N ILE A 360 12.15 -12.44 18.09
CA ILE A 360 12.01 -11.17 18.81
C ILE A 360 13.33 -10.82 19.52
N VAL A 361 13.86 -11.73 20.33
CA VAL A 361 15.12 -11.52 21.06
C VAL A 361 16.28 -11.24 20.09
N SER A 362 16.40 -12.05 19.04
CA SER A 362 17.44 -11.85 18.03
C SER A 362 17.34 -10.50 17.29
N LEU A 363 16.13 -10.03 16.96
CA LEU A 363 15.93 -8.74 16.30
C LEU A 363 16.27 -7.57 17.25
N LEU A 364 15.83 -7.62 18.49
CA LEU A 364 16.12 -6.61 19.49
C LEU A 364 17.63 -6.49 19.76
N SER A 365 18.34 -7.62 19.86
CA SER A 365 19.80 -7.62 20.08
C SER A 365 20.61 -7.09 18.88
N ARG A 366 20.05 -7.11 17.67
CA ARG A 366 20.66 -6.63 16.42
C ARG A 366 19.95 -5.40 15.84
N SER A 367 19.17 -4.69 16.65
CA SER A 367 18.35 -3.57 16.18
C SER A 367 19.16 -2.51 15.43
N THR A 368 20.35 -2.17 15.91
CA THR A 368 21.26 -1.19 15.30
C THR A 368 21.59 -1.56 13.85
N THR A 369 21.94 -2.82 13.59
CA THR A 369 22.27 -3.29 12.21
C THR A 369 21.08 -3.12 11.27
N TYR A 370 19.86 -3.43 11.71
CA TYR A 370 18.66 -3.22 10.89
C TYR A 370 18.40 -1.75 10.61
N ILE A 371 18.60 -0.88 11.61
CA ILE A 371 18.43 0.58 11.47
C ILE A 371 19.45 1.13 10.46
N GLU A 372 20.72 0.76 10.57
CA GLU A 372 21.79 1.17 9.65
C GLU A 372 21.49 0.72 8.21
N ASN A 373 21.06 -0.52 8.01
CA ASN A 373 20.65 -1.01 6.69
C ASN A 373 19.47 -0.21 6.11
N MET A 374 18.48 0.15 6.94
CA MET A 374 17.34 0.98 6.52
C MET A 374 17.76 2.42 6.21
N GLU A 375 18.78 2.96 6.90
CA GLU A 375 19.34 4.29 6.61
C GLU A 375 19.99 4.35 5.23
N GLY A 376 20.67 3.28 4.84
CA GLY A 376 21.25 3.13 3.50
C GLY A 376 20.23 2.83 2.39
N PHE A 377 18.98 2.53 2.74
CA PHE A 377 17.94 2.18 1.78
C PHE A 377 17.15 3.38 1.29
N SER A 378 17.11 3.61 -0.02
CA SER A 378 16.45 4.77 -0.62
C SER A 378 14.92 4.60 -0.70
N LEU A 379 14.19 5.60 -0.20
CA LEU A 379 12.74 5.73 -0.32
C LEU A 379 12.38 6.89 -1.28
N SER A 380 12.92 6.87 -2.48
CA SER A 380 12.85 7.96 -3.47
C SER A 380 11.54 8.02 -4.27
N GLY A 381 10.54 7.17 -3.95
CA GLY A 381 9.36 6.99 -4.78
C GLY A 381 8.63 8.29 -5.13
N LEU A 382 8.33 9.10 -4.14
CA LEU A 382 7.61 10.35 -4.33
C LEU A 382 8.44 11.39 -5.11
N GLU A 383 9.72 11.53 -4.78
CA GLU A 383 10.63 12.47 -5.43
C GLU A 383 10.83 12.11 -6.92
N THR A 384 10.97 10.83 -7.23
CA THR A 384 11.08 10.38 -8.62
C THR A 384 9.81 10.69 -9.41
N MET A 385 8.63 10.46 -8.82
CA MET A 385 7.36 10.82 -9.45
C MET A 385 7.24 12.32 -9.69
N ARG A 386 7.68 13.16 -8.74
CA ARG A 386 7.72 14.63 -8.90
C ARG A 386 8.62 15.03 -10.07
N LYS A 387 9.83 14.49 -10.15
CA LYS A 387 10.74 14.74 -11.28
C LYS A 387 10.13 14.36 -12.61
N ARG A 388 9.40 13.21 -12.68
CA ARG A 388 8.69 12.82 -13.91
C ARG A 388 7.55 13.79 -14.26
N LEU A 389 6.78 14.22 -13.27
CA LEU A 389 5.73 15.22 -13.47
C LEU A 389 6.31 16.53 -14.02
N ASP A 390 7.44 17.00 -13.51
CA ASP A 390 8.08 18.24 -13.97
C ASP A 390 8.54 18.11 -15.44
N VAL A 391 8.98 16.93 -15.86
CA VAL A 391 9.28 16.66 -17.28
C VAL A 391 8.01 16.79 -18.13
N PHE A 392 6.91 16.17 -17.73
CA PHE A 392 5.64 16.23 -18.46
C PHE A 392 5.07 17.67 -18.54
N LYS A 393 5.18 18.44 -17.45
CA LYS A 393 4.79 19.85 -17.45
C LYS A 393 5.60 20.68 -18.45
N LYS A 394 6.91 20.45 -18.54
CA LYS A 394 7.78 21.10 -19.53
C LYS A 394 7.41 20.71 -20.98
N GLU A 395 7.18 19.41 -21.23
CA GLU A 395 6.74 18.94 -22.56
C GLU A 395 5.44 19.61 -22.99
N LYS A 396 4.44 19.73 -22.08
CA LYS A 396 3.17 20.41 -22.36
C LYS A 396 3.38 21.89 -22.68
N SER A 397 4.24 22.60 -21.96
CA SER A 397 4.49 24.03 -22.17
C SER A 397 5.18 24.30 -23.50
N ILE A 398 5.95 23.36 -24.02
CA ILE A 398 6.60 23.47 -25.34
C ILE A 398 5.56 23.20 -26.44
N SER A 399 4.76 22.16 -26.32
CA SER A 399 3.74 21.80 -27.32
C SER A 399 2.56 22.78 -27.39
N GLY A 400 2.30 23.56 -26.36
CA GLY A 400 1.27 24.62 -26.37
C GLY A 400 1.72 25.96 -26.98
N LYS A 401 3.00 26.06 -27.34
CA LYS A 401 3.58 27.26 -28.01
C LYS A 401 3.72 27.09 -29.52
N THR A 402 3.43 25.91 -30.04
CA THR A 402 3.34 25.60 -31.48
C THR A 402 1.90 25.50 -31.91
#